data_ed9e847f3c9a63b9bfd1dfe290c2e028
#
_entry.id   ed9e847f3c9a63b9bfd1dfe290c2e028
#
_cell.length_a   1.000
_cell.length_b   1.000
_cell.length_c   1.000
_cell.angle_alpha   90.00
_cell.angle_beta   90.00
_cell.angle_gamma   90.00
#
_symmetry.space_group_name_H-M   'P 1'
#
loop_
_entity.id
_entity.type
_entity.pdbx_description
1 polymer ?
#
loop_
_entity_poly.entity_id
_entity_poly.type
_entity_poly.pdbx_seq_one_letter_code
_entity_poly.pdbx_strand_id
1 'polypeptide(L)'
;LLAAWAPALPLHVQDSGMDDAARSSFLARFTDSTEPLLALCVLGGVFAEGIDLPGLALIGVCVVGVGLPQVNGENEALRAHYQLAFGSGYGFAYRYPGMHKVLQAAGRVIRSEEDRGVVLLLDDRYAQAAYRELLPEHYRVRTLRAAGDIGEAVRAFWS
;
A
#
# COMPACT_ATOMS: atom_id res chain seq x y z
N LEU A 1 -1.73 6.15 -19.53
CA LEU A 1 -0.52 5.60 -18.88
C LEU A 1 -0.80 4.22 -18.27
N LEU A 2 -1.88 4.05 -17.51
CA LEU A 2 -2.23 2.79 -16.84
C LEU A 2 -2.63 1.67 -17.82
N ALA A 3 -3.40 1.98 -18.87
CA ALA A 3 -3.75 1.02 -19.91
C ALA A 3 -2.54 0.47 -20.71
N ALA A 4 -1.43 1.20 -20.73
CA ALA A 4 -0.19 0.75 -21.34
C ALA A 4 0.64 -0.18 -20.41
N TRP A 5 0.34 -0.18 -19.11
CA TRP A 5 1.09 -0.93 -18.10
C TRP A 5 0.57 -2.36 -17.85
N ALA A 6 -0.73 -2.55 -18.00
CA ALA A 6 -1.36 -3.88 -17.83
C ALA A 6 -2.43 -4.13 -18.91
N PRO A 7 -2.05 -4.18 -20.19
CA PRO A 7 -3.00 -4.27 -21.28
C PRO A 7 -3.81 -5.59 -21.31
N ALA A 8 -3.41 -6.56 -20.52
CA ALA A 8 -4.00 -7.90 -20.50
C ALA A 8 -4.86 -8.19 -19.24
N LEU A 9 -4.88 -7.29 -18.25
CA LEU A 9 -5.63 -7.53 -17.01
C LEU A 9 -6.86 -6.62 -16.94
N PRO A 10 -8.01 -7.13 -16.47
CA PRO A 10 -9.15 -6.29 -16.11
C PRO A 10 -8.72 -5.27 -15.05
N LEU A 11 -8.93 -3.98 -15.37
CA LEU A 11 -8.60 -2.86 -14.48
C LEU A 11 -9.86 -2.37 -13.78
N HIS A 12 -9.84 -2.38 -12.45
CA HIS A 12 -10.89 -1.81 -11.62
C HIS A 12 -10.35 -0.60 -10.87
N VAL A 13 -11.07 0.51 -10.91
CA VAL A 13 -10.65 1.76 -10.26
C VAL A 13 -11.68 2.14 -9.21
N GLN A 14 -11.21 2.44 -8.01
CA GLN A 14 -12.06 2.99 -6.96
C GLN A 14 -12.55 4.37 -7.39
N ASP A 15 -13.87 4.59 -7.35
CA ASP A 15 -14.51 5.89 -7.50
C ASP A 15 -14.82 6.49 -6.13
N SER A 16 -14.65 7.81 -5.99
CA SER A 16 -14.93 8.53 -4.74
C SER A 16 -16.43 8.59 -4.39
N GLY A 17 -17.30 8.39 -5.39
CA GLY A 17 -18.75 8.40 -5.24
C GLY A 17 -19.39 7.03 -5.03
N MET A 18 -18.60 5.97 -4.82
CA MET A 18 -19.16 4.62 -4.59
C MET A 18 -20.03 4.58 -3.33
N ASP A 19 -21.27 4.15 -3.51
CA ASP A 19 -22.15 3.73 -2.41
C ASP A 19 -21.79 2.33 -1.89
N ASP A 20 -22.49 1.86 -0.88
CA ASP A 20 -22.20 0.57 -0.24
C ASP A 20 -22.44 -0.63 -1.18
N ALA A 21 -23.40 -0.54 -2.09
CA ALA A 21 -23.65 -1.58 -3.08
C ALA A 21 -22.51 -1.64 -4.12
N ALA A 22 -22.04 -0.50 -4.60
CA ALA A 22 -20.91 -0.41 -5.52
C ALA A 22 -19.60 -0.90 -4.86
N ARG A 23 -19.40 -0.59 -3.57
CA ARG A 23 -18.25 -1.09 -2.78
C ARG A 23 -18.29 -2.61 -2.65
N SER A 24 -19.46 -3.16 -2.30
CA SER A 24 -19.64 -4.61 -2.18
C SER A 24 -19.40 -5.31 -3.52
N SER A 25 -19.93 -4.77 -4.62
CA SER A 25 -19.69 -5.29 -5.96
C SER A 25 -18.22 -5.21 -6.38
N PHE A 26 -17.51 -4.15 -5.98
CA PHE A 26 -16.08 -4.00 -6.24
C PHE A 26 -15.28 -5.09 -5.51
N LEU A 27 -15.61 -5.38 -4.26
CA LEU A 27 -14.95 -6.41 -3.45
C LEU A 27 -15.23 -7.83 -3.95
N ALA A 28 -16.47 -8.12 -4.33
CA ALA A 28 -16.87 -9.42 -4.84
C ALA A 28 -16.03 -9.86 -6.05
N ARG A 29 -15.52 -8.91 -6.84
CA ARG A 29 -14.65 -9.23 -7.98
C ARG A 29 -13.33 -9.88 -7.59
N PHE A 30 -12.82 -9.65 -6.38
CA PHE A 30 -11.60 -10.29 -5.88
C PHE A 30 -11.84 -11.73 -5.44
N THR A 31 -13.05 -12.03 -4.94
CA THR A 31 -13.38 -13.37 -4.42
C THR A 31 -14.03 -14.25 -5.46
N ASP A 32 -14.81 -13.67 -6.36
CA ASP A 32 -15.63 -14.41 -7.32
C ASP A 32 -14.95 -14.60 -8.69
N SER A 33 -13.91 -13.80 -8.97
CA SER A 33 -13.18 -13.91 -10.24
C SER A 33 -12.19 -15.07 -10.20
N THR A 34 -12.19 -15.88 -11.23
CA THR A 34 -11.16 -16.88 -11.52
C THR A 34 -9.99 -16.30 -12.31
N GLU A 35 -10.17 -15.10 -12.87
CA GLU A 35 -9.16 -14.41 -13.67
C GLU A 35 -8.40 -13.37 -12.85
N PRO A 36 -7.10 -13.22 -13.09
CA PRO A 36 -6.32 -12.17 -12.43
C PRO A 36 -6.87 -10.78 -12.76
N LEU A 37 -6.93 -9.91 -11.77
CA LEU A 37 -7.36 -8.53 -11.94
C LEU A 37 -6.39 -7.54 -11.29
N LEU A 38 -6.42 -6.30 -11.74
CA LEU A 38 -5.71 -5.17 -11.14
C LEU A 38 -6.73 -4.17 -10.61
N ALA A 39 -6.57 -3.78 -9.34
CA ALA A 39 -7.39 -2.72 -8.76
C ALA A 39 -6.54 -1.53 -8.34
N LEU A 40 -7.05 -0.34 -8.58
CA LEU A 40 -6.48 0.93 -8.12
C LEU A 40 -7.36 1.48 -7.00
N CYS A 41 -6.78 1.61 -5.83
CA CYS A 41 -7.47 2.08 -4.63
C CYS A 41 -6.72 3.24 -3.99
N VAL A 42 -7.44 4.08 -3.25
CA VAL A 42 -6.85 5.18 -2.49
C VAL A 42 -6.24 4.62 -1.20
N LEU A 43 -4.95 4.91 -0.97
CA LEU A 43 -4.26 4.53 0.25
C LEU A 43 -4.88 5.25 1.47
N GLY A 44 -5.26 4.50 2.49
CA GLY A 44 -6.01 5.02 3.64
C GLY A 44 -7.51 5.21 3.36
N GLY A 45 -8.01 4.74 2.22
CA GLY A 45 -9.44 4.66 1.92
C GLY A 45 -10.06 3.34 2.40
N VAL A 46 -11.37 3.23 2.24
CA VAL A 46 -12.17 2.08 2.70
C VAL A 46 -11.64 0.72 2.21
N PHE A 47 -11.03 0.68 1.04
CA PHE A 47 -10.46 -0.55 0.50
C PHE A 47 -9.06 -0.87 1.04
N ALA A 48 -8.33 0.10 1.58
CA ALA A 48 -7.04 -0.15 2.22
C ALA A 48 -7.19 -0.62 3.68
N GLU A 49 -8.28 -0.23 4.36
CA GLU A 49 -8.47 -0.46 5.79
C GLU A 49 -9.52 -1.54 6.12
N GLY A 50 -10.54 -1.70 5.26
CA GLY A 50 -11.73 -2.51 5.53
C GLY A 50 -11.86 -3.81 4.75
N ILE A 51 -10.88 -4.20 3.92
CA ILE A 51 -11.00 -5.39 3.08
C ILE A 51 -10.45 -6.62 3.79
N ASP A 52 -11.23 -7.68 3.76
CA ASP A 52 -10.79 -9.03 4.08
C ASP A 52 -10.82 -9.91 2.83
N LEU A 53 -9.63 -10.16 2.24
CA LEU A 53 -9.46 -10.97 1.03
C LEU A 53 -8.58 -12.18 1.39
N PRO A 54 -9.16 -13.31 1.82
CA PRO A 54 -8.40 -14.45 2.29
C PRO A 54 -7.68 -15.20 1.17
N GLY A 55 -6.55 -15.81 1.51
CA GLY A 55 -5.81 -16.71 0.64
C GLY A 55 -5.28 -16.02 -0.62
N LEU A 56 -5.53 -16.60 -1.78
CA LEU A 56 -5.04 -16.13 -3.07
C LEU A 56 -5.85 -14.97 -3.68
N ALA A 57 -6.87 -14.47 -3.00
CA ALA A 57 -7.68 -13.34 -3.50
C ALA A 57 -6.87 -12.04 -3.59
N LEU A 58 -5.79 -11.91 -2.82
CA LEU A 58 -4.85 -10.78 -2.92
C LEU A 58 -3.41 -11.28 -2.81
N ILE A 59 -2.73 -11.42 -3.92
CA ILE A 59 -1.36 -11.94 -4.01
C ILE A 59 -0.28 -10.85 -4.06
N GLY A 60 -0.68 -9.59 -4.17
CA GLY A 60 0.28 -8.50 -4.21
C GLY A 60 -0.34 -7.13 -4.04
N VAL A 61 0.42 -6.22 -3.49
CA VAL A 61 0.07 -4.80 -3.40
C VAL A 61 1.24 -3.94 -3.87
N CYS A 62 0.92 -2.88 -4.60
CA CYS A 62 1.86 -1.85 -5.00
C CYS A 62 1.44 -0.52 -4.36
N VAL A 63 2.24 -0.02 -3.43
CA VAL A 63 2.00 1.25 -2.76
C VAL A 63 2.83 2.33 -3.44
N VAL A 64 2.16 3.32 -4.02
CA VAL A 64 2.79 4.47 -4.66
C VAL A 64 2.77 5.66 -3.71
N GLY A 65 3.94 6.13 -3.30
CA GLY A 65 4.10 7.15 -2.27
C GLY A 65 4.10 6.58 -0.85
N VAL A 66 4.10 7.45 0.16
CA VAL A 66 4.20 7.08 1.59
C VAL A 66 2.95 7.49 2.40
N GLY A 67 1.83 7.78 1.75
CA GLY A 67 0.54 8.04 2.39
C GLY A 67 0.50 9.20 3.37
N LEU A 68 1.38 10.20 3.25
CA LEU A 68 1.47 11.32 4.19
C LEU A 68 0.12 12.03 4.33
N PRO A 69 -0.27 12.45 5.54
CA PRO A 69 -1.38 13.35 5.75
C PRO A 69 -1.23 14.64 4.93
N GLN A 70 -2.36 15.25 4.58
CA GLN A 70 -2.36 16.51 3.88
C GLN A 70 -1.77 17.62 4.75
N VAL A 71 -1.00 18.53 4.16
CA VAL A 71 -0.50 19.74 4.84
C VAL A 71 -1.66 20.71 5.04
N ASN A 72 -2.01 20.95 6.29
CA ASN A 72 -3.06 21.88 6.71
C ASN A 72 -2.72 22.48 8.09
N GLY A 73 -3.49 23.46 8.54
CA GLY A 73 -3.24 24.16 9.81
C GLY A 73 -3.24 23.23 11.03
N GLU A 74 -4.11 22.22 11.05
CA GLU A 74 -4.21 21.24 12.14
C GLU A 74 -2.95 20.37 12.22
N ASN A 75 -2.53 19.79 11.11
CA ASN A 75 -1.33 18.94 11.05
C ASN A 75 -0.05 19.76 11.35
N GLU A 76 0.01 21.02 10.94
CA GLU A 76 1.13 21.89 11.30
C GLU A 76 1.13 22.27 12.79
N ALA A 77 -0.03 22.46 13.41
CA ALA A 77 -0.12 22.66 14.86
C ALA A 77 0.34 21.40 15.63
N LEU A 78 -0.07 20.20 15.17
CA LEU A 78 0.43 18.92 15.72
C LEU A 78 1.94 18.79 15.55
N ARG A 79 2.47 19.16 14.37
CA ARG A 79 3.90 19.15 14.12
C ARG A 79 4.66 20.04 15.10
N ALA A 80 4.19 21.26 15.30
CA ALA A 80 4.81 22.20 16.24
C ALA A 80 4.77 21.68 17.67
N HIS A 81 3.61 21.15 18.11
CA HIS A 81 3.47 20.55 19.44
C HIS A 81 4.43 19.37 19.66
N TYR A 82 4.48 18.41 18.76
CA TYR A 82 5.36 17.26 18.88
C TYR A 82 6.84 17.60 18.71
N GLN A 83 7.14 18.69 17.99
CA GLN A 83 8.53 19.20 17.93
C GLN A 83 9.00 19.67 19.30
N LEU A 84 8.15 20.39 20.05
CA LEU A 84 8.47 20.86 21.39
C LEU A 84 8.50 19.71 22.41
N ALA A 85 7.54 18.78 22.33
CA ALA A 85 7.39 17.71 23.32
C ALA A 85 8.43 16.58 23.15
N PHE A 86 8.77 16.22 21.91
CA PHE A 86 9.57 15.01 21.62
C PHE A 86 10.73 15.24 20.65
N GLY A 87 10.94 16.46 20.16
CA GLY A 87 12.00 16.76 19.18
C GLY A 87 11.77 16.18 17.77
N SER A 88 10.59 15.62 17.50
CA SER A 88 10.27 14.91 16.24
C SER A 88 8.90 15.27 15.68
N GLY A 89 8.67 16.57 15.43
CA GLY A 89 7.38 17.05 14.95
C GLY A 89 6.94 16.44 13.63
N TYR A 90 7.82 16.39 12.63
CA TYR A 90 7.50 15.78 11.34
C TYR A 90 7.26 14.26 11.45
N GLY A 91 7.98 13.59 12.32
CA GLY A 91 7.78 12.16 12.59
C GLY A 91 6.34 11.87 13.00
N PHE A 92 5.88 12.52 14.04
CA PHE A 92 4.56 12.27 14.63
C PHE A 92 3.39 12.82 13.78
N ALA A 93 3.54 13.99 13.16
CA ALA A 93 2.47 14.59 12.39
C ALA A 93 2.29 13.99 10.99
N TYR A 94 3.37 13.47 10.38
CA TYR A 94 3.35 13.05 8.98
C TYR A 94 3.88 11.64 8.74
N ARG A 95 5.13 11.36 9.15
CA ARG A 95 5.81 10.11 8.79
C ARG A 95 5.12 8.88 9.38
N TYR A 96 4.89 8.88 10.68
CA TYR A 96 4.28 7.71 11.35
C TYR A 96 2.86 7.46 10.90
N PRO A 97 1.95 8.46 10.79
CA PRO A 97 0.63 8.27 10.24
C PRO A 97 0.64 7.79 8.79
N GLY A 98 1.56 8.31 7.97
CA GLY A 98 1.73 7.87 6.58
C GLY A 98 2.17 6.42 6.49
N MET A 99 3.22 6.04 7.22
CA MET A 99 3.72 4.67 7.25
C MET A 99 2.72 3.69 7.84
N HIS A 100 1.91 4.12 8.81
CA HIS A 100 0.83 3.28 9.33
C HIS A 100 -0.15 2.84 8.22
N LYS A 101 -0.58 3.76 7.36
CA LYS A 101 -1.42 3.43 6.20
C LYS A 101 -0.74 2.47 5.22
N VAL A 102 0.56 2.68 4.98
CA VAL A 102 1.36 1.79 4.13
C VAL A 102 1.40 0.37 4.70
N LEU A 103 1.68 0.25 6.00
CA LEU A 103 1.76 -1.05 6.68
C LEU A 103 0.39 -1.74 6.77
N GLN A 104 -0.69 -0.98 6.95
CA GLN A 104 -2.05 -1.53 6.88
C GLN A 104 -2.35 -2.12 5.51
N ALA A 105 -2.03 -1.40 4.42
CA ALA A 105 -2.21 -1.91 3.06
C ALA A 105 -1.32 -3.14 2.78
N ALA A 106 -0.06 -3.11 3.20
CA ALA A 106 0.86 -4.23 3.06
C ALA A 106 0.39 -5.48 3.84
N GLY A 107 -0.11 -5.28 5.07
CA GLY A 107 -0.65 -6.34 5.91
C GLY A 107 -1.92 -7.00 5.37
N ARG A 108 -2.51 -6.49 4.28
CA ARG A 108 -3.63 -7.16 3.60
C ARG A 108 -3.19 -8.33 2.73
N VAL A 109 -1.93 -8.37 2.35
CA VAL A 109 -1.37 -9.43 1.49
C VAL A 109 -0.98 -10.66 2.31
N ILE A 110 -0.39 -10.47 3.50
CA ILE A 110 0.07 -11.55 4.38
C ILE A 110 -0.69 -11.49 5.69
N ARG A 111 -1.48 -12.50 6.00
CA ARG A 111 -2.34 -12.59 7.19
C ARG A 111 -2.08 -13.81 8.04
N SER A 112 -1.61 -14.88 7.40
CA SER A 112 -1.27 -16.14 8.04
C SER A 112 0.15 -16.56 7.68
N GLU A 113 0.66 -17.58 8.35
CA GLU A 113 1.97 -18.17 8.06
C GLU A 113 2.00 -18.89 6.70
N GLU A 114 0.84 -19.23 6.15
CA GLU A 114 0.68 -19.92 4.87
C GLU A 114 0.56 -18.96 3.69
N ASP A 115 0.27 -17.68 3.94
CA ASP A 115 0.08 -16.70 2.89
C ASP A 115 1.41 -16.32 2.21
N ARG A 116 1.37 -16.25 0.89
CA ARG A 116 2.47 -15.77 0.06
C ARG A 116 2.02 -14.57 -0.76
N GLY A 117 2.85 -13.54 -0.77
CA GLY A 117 2.53 -12.36 -1.58
C GLY A 117 3.69 -11.39 -1.70
N VAL A 118 3.53 -10.42 -2.57
CA VAL A 118 4.55 -9.41 -2.89
C VAL A 118 4.04 -8.02 -2.52
N VAL A 119 4.88 -7.27 -1.81
CA VAL A 119 4.64 -5.86 -1.52
C VAL A 119 5.68 -5.02 -2.27
N LEU A 120 5.22 -4.17 -3.17
CA LEU A 120 6.06 -3.20 -3.88
C LEU A 120 5.85 -1.81 -3.27
N LEU A 121 6.93 -1.19 -2.81
CA LEU A 121 6.93 0.15 -2.25
C LEU A 121 7.64 1.09 -3.22
N LEU A 122 6.88 1.94 -3.90
CA LEU A 122 7.36 2.82 -4.97
C LEU A 122 7.47 4.27 -4.48
N ASP A 123 8.58 4.60 -3.82
CA ASP A 123 8.95 5.96 -3.42
C ASP A 123 10.40 5.98 -2.92
N ASP A 124 11.18 6.99 -3.28
CA ASP A 124 12.58 7.13 -2.88
C ASP A 124 12.76 7.25 -1.35
N ARG A 125 11.75 7.72 -0.65
CA ARG A 125 11.76 7.84 0.81
C ARG A 125 11.91 6.51 1.54
N TYR A 126 11.47 5.40 0.94
CA TYR A 126 11.67 4.07 1.53
C TYR A 126 13.16 3.64 1.60
N ALA A 127 14.04 4.28 0.83
CA ALA A 127 15.48 4.07 0.94
C ALA A 127 16.12 4.83 2.12
N GLN A 128 15.44 5.83 2.70
CA GLN A 128 15.92 6.61 3.84
C GLN A 128 15.76 5.81 5.13
N ALA A 129 16.77 5.84 6.02
CA ALA A 129 16.78 5.12 7.30
C ALA A 129 15.49 5.38 8.12
N ALA A 130 15.07 6.66 8.20
CA ALA A 130 13.90 7.06 8.97
C ALA A 130 12.55 6.44 8.51
N TYR A 131 12.46 5.96 7.27
CA TYR A 131 11.29 5.21 6.78
C TYR A 131 11.54 3.70 6.82
N ARG A 132 12.77 3.28 6.51
CA ARG A 132 13.15 1.87 6.47
C ARG A 132 13.04 1.20 7.85
N GLU A 133 13.42 1.91 8.90
CA GLU A 133 13.31 1.45 10.30
C GLU A 133 11.88 1.25 10.79
N LEU A 134 10.90 1.79 10.07
CA LEU A 134 9.47 1.59 10.36
C LEU A 134 8.88 0.34 9.70
N LEU A 135 9.62 -0.30 8.81
CA LEU A 135 9.19 -1.56 8.21
C LEU A 135 9.38 -2.71 9.21
N PRO A 136 8.45 -3.68 9.28
CA PRO A 136 8.58 -4.82 10.16
C PRO A 136 9.86 -5.61 9.91
N GLU A 137 10.53 -6.07 10.97
CA GLU A 137 11.80 -6.81 10.89
C GLU A 137 11.70 -8.10 10.07
N HIS A 138 10.54 -8.74 10.07
CA HIS A 138 10.31 -9.97 9.29
C HIS A 138 10.15 -9.72 7.78
N TYR A 139 10.05 -8.47 7.32
CA TYR A 139 10.02 -8.16 5.89
C TYR A 139 11.42 -8.38 5.28
N ARG A 140 11.50 -9.21 4.25
CA ARG A 140 12.73 -9.42 3.47
C ARG A 140 12.87 -8.32 2.42
N VAL A 141 13.20 -7.11 2.86
CA VAL A 141 13.24 -5.92 2.01
C VAL A 141 14.41 -5.98 1.03
N ARG A 142 14.13 -5.90 -0.26
CA ARG A 142 15.11 -5.75 -1.34
C ARG A 142 14.94 -4.38 -1.97
N THR A 143 16.02 -3.63 -2.14
CA THR A 143 16.00 -2.35 -2.85
C THR A 143 16.37 -2.59 -4.32
N LEU A 144 15.44 -2.26 -5.20
CA LEU A 144 15.62 -2.36 -6.65
C LEU A 144 15.60 -0.95 -7.25
N ARG A 145 16.39 -0.72 -8.29
CA ARG A 145 16.55 0.63 -8.89
C ARG A 145 16.00 0.74 -10.31
N ALA A 146 15.86 -0.37 -10.99
CA ALA A 146 15.33 -0.42 -12.34
C ALA A 146 14.01 -1.20 -12.41
N ALA A 147 13.08 -0.76 -13.25
CA ALA A 147 11.80 -1.44 -13.43
C ALA A 147 11.95 -2.88 -13.93
N GLY A 148 12.99 -3.17 -14.73
CA GLY A 148 13.31 -4.52 -15.20
C GLY A 148 13.62 -5.49 -14.06
N ASP A 149 14.36 -5.02 -13.05
CA ASP A 149 14.75 -5.81 -11.89
C ASP A 149 13.54 -6.23 -11.05
N ILE A 150 12.48 -5.40 -11.03
CA ILE A 150 11.23 -5.70 -10.32
C ILE A 150 10.57 -6.94 -10.93
N GLY A 151 10.41 -6.95 -12.25
CA GLY A 151 9.79 -8.09 -12.94
C GLY A 151 10.56 -9.39 -12.77
N GLU A 152 11.90 -9.32 -12.77
CA GLU A 152 12.75 -10.48 -12.50
C GLU A 152 12.62 -10.97 -11.06
N ALA A 153 12.65 -10.06 -10.08
CA ALA A 153 12.52 -10.37 -8.67
C ALA A 153 11.15 -10.99 -8.33
N VAL A 154 10.07 -10.49 -8.94
CA VAL A 154 8.71 -11.03 -8.77
C VAL A 154 8.59 -12.42 -9.39
N ARG A 155 9.10 -12.63 -10.60
CA ARG A 155 9.12 -13.98 -11.21
C ARG A 155 9.90 -14.99 -10.37
N ALA A 156 11.09 -14.61 -9.90
CA ALA A 156 11.91 -15.47 -9.04
C ALA A 156 11.27 -15.77 -7.67
N PHE A 157 10.38 -14.91 -7.18
CA PHE A 157 9.64 -15.18 -5.94
C PHE A 157 8.53 -16.22 -6.14
N TRP A 158 7.90 -16.26 -7.32
CA TRP A 158 6.79 -17.16 -7.62
C TRP A 158 7.22 -18.50 -8.24
N SER A 159 8.46 -18.60 -8.74
CA SER A 159 9.06 -19.87 -9.21
C SER A 159 9.46 -20.78 -8.04
#